data_822cf4126aa5359d53274e7b057e4d97
#
_entry.id   822cf4126aa5359d53274e7b057e4d97
#
_cell.length_a   1.000
_cell.length_b   1.000
_cell.length_c   1.000
_cell.angle_alpha   90.00
_cell.angle_beta   90.00
_cell.angle_gamma   90.00
#
_symmetry.space_group_name_H-M   'P 1'
#
loop_
_entity.id
_entity.type
_entity.pdbx_description
1 polymer ?
#
loop_
_entity_poly.entity_id
_entity_poly.type
_entity_poly.pdbx_seq_one_letter_code
_entity_poly.pdbx_strand_id
1 'polypeptide(L)'
;LFRPPERFTLETTARINPAANTKLSGLYLSNGVFCTQCEAQGFRRITWYLDRPDVLARFRVRLEGPQAMLPVLLSNGNPISRGTFGDGWHYATWEDPYPKPAYLFALVAGDLAVRRDHWRTRSGRAVELAIYTEPAFIDQTAHAMESLKRAMRWDEDRFGLEYDLDVYNIVAVGDFNFGAMENKGLNIFNTA
;
A
#
# COMPACT_ATOMS: atom_id res chain seq x y z
N LEU A 1 -2.79 13.67 36.39
CA LEU A 1 -2.38 13.36 35.01
C LEU A 1 -1.44 12.17 35.05
N PHE A 2 -1.81 11.09 34.39
CA PHE A 2 -0.93 9.93 34.22
C PHE A 2 0.22 10.31 33.26
N ARG A 3 1.47 10.04 33.68
CA ARG A 3 2.64 10.14 32.81
C ARG A 3 3.06 8.72 32.44
N PRO A 4 2.96 8.31 31.19
CA PRO A 4 3.45 7.00 30.78
C PRO A 4 4.98 6.93 30.96
N PRO A 5 5.56 5.73 31.10
CA PRO A 5 7.01 5.56 31.07
C PRO A 5 7.56 6.00 29.70
N GLU A 6 8.87 6.27 29.63
CA GLU A 6 9.54 6.72 28.40
C GLU A 6 9.35 5.73 27.24
N ARG A 7 9.25 4.43 27.56
CA ARG A 7 8.94 3.36 26.60
C ARG A 7 7.76 2.57 27.10
N PHE A 8 6.76 2.42 26.25
CA PHE A 8 5.56 1.64 26.55
C PHE A 8 4.99 1.00 25.28
N THR A 9 4.16 -0.02 25.45
CA THR A 9 3.33 -0.60 24.39
C THR A 9 1.90 -0.17 24.64
N LEU A 10 1.24 0.28 23.58
CA LEU A 10 -0.19 0.57 23.56
C LEU A 10 -0.85 -0.40 22.58
N GLU A 11 -1.81 -1.16 23.08
CA GLU A 11 -2.66 -2.02 22.27
C GLU A 11 -4.04 -1.39 22.12
N THR A 12 -4.53 -1.32 20.89
CA THR A 12 -5.86 -0.77 20.58
C THR A 12 -6.57 -1.67 19.59
N THR A 13 -7.90 -1.73 19.72
CA THR A 13 -8.78 -2.40 18.75
C THR A 13 -9.78 -1.39 18.22
N ALA A 14 -9.94 -1.33 16.89
CA ALA A 14 -10.93 -0.51 16.24
C ALA A 14 -11.79 -1.37 15.30
N ARG A 15 -13.10 -1.13 15.30
CA ARG A 15 -14.02 -1.70 14.31
C ARG A 15 -14.50 -0.58 13.40
N ILE A 16 -14.32 -0.75 12.10
CA ILE A 16 -14.70 0.21 11.07
C ILE A 16 -15.58 -0.46 10.02
N ASN A 17 -16.31 0.34 9.24
CA ASN A 17 -17.13 -0.15 8.13
C ASN A 17 -16.70 0.53 6.81
N PRO A 18 -15.72 -0.02 6.09
CA PRO A 18 -15.23 0.56 4.84
C PRO A 18 -16.28 0.66 3.74
N ALA A 19 -17.23 -0.28 3.69
CA ALA A 19 -18.30 -0.27 2.68
C ALA A 19 -19.28 0.91 2.85
N ALA A 20 -19.40 1.46 4.06
CA ALA A 20 -20.21 2.65 4.32
C ALA A 20 -19.42 3.96 4.19
N ASN A 21 -18.12 3.90 3.90
CA ASN A 21 -17.27 5.08 3.80
C ASN A 21 -17.33 5.69 2.39
N THR A 22 -18.21 6.66 2.20
CA THR A 22 -18.37 7.41 0.94
C THR A 22 -17.46 8.63 0.82
N LYS A 23 -16.65 8.93 1.83
CA LYS A 23 -15.74 10.09 1.81
C LYS A 23 -14.43 9.82 1.11
N LEU A 24 -14.13 8.56 0.77
CA LEU A 24 -12.88 8.12 0.16
C LEU A 24 -11.65 8.62 0.95
N SER A 25 -11.73 8.54 2.29
CA SER A 25 -10.67 8.94 3.23
C SER A 25 -10.57 7.93 4.36
N GLY A 26 -9.37 7.47 4.68
CA GLY A 26 -9.13 6.27 5.47
C GLY A 26 -9.30 5.02 4.61
N LEU A 27 -9.82 3.94 5.17
CA LEU A 27 -10.12 2.70 4.45
C LEU A 27 -11.55 2.73 3.90
N TYR A 28 -11.71 2.45 2.62
CA TYR A 28 -13.01 2.40 1.93
C TYR A 28 -13.07 1.27 0.89
N LEU A 29 -14.22 1.05 0.31
CA LEU A 29 -14.47 0.04 -0.73
C LEU A 29 -14.75 0.76 -2.06
N SER A 30 -13.96 0.45 -3.10
CA SER A 30 -14.13 0.91 -4.48
C SER A 30 -14.29 -0.31 -5.39
N ASN A 31 -15.45 -0.47 -6.02
CA ASN A 31 -15.73 -1.57 -6.96
C ASN A 31 -15.32 -2.97 -6.46
N GLY A 32 -15.55 -3.26 -5.17
CA GLY A 32 -15.17 -4.54 -4.55
C GLY A 32 -13.71 -4.62 -4.08
N VAL A 33 -12.91 -3.59 -4.27
CA VAL A 33 -11.53 -3.47 -3.80
C VAL A 33 -11.48 -2.58 -2.58
N PHE A 34 -10.96 -3.09 -1.46
CA PHE A 34 -10.63 -2.26 -0.31
C PHE A 34 -9.35 -1.50 -0.59
N CYS A 35 -9.36 -0.20 -0.41
CA CYS A 35 -8.19 0.66 -0.57
C CYS A 35 -8.19 1.81 0.43
N THR A 36 -7.05 2.43 0.61
CA THR A 36 -6.86 3.53 1.56
C THR A 36 -6.51 4.83 0.87
N GLN A 37 -6.97 5.94 1.46
CA GLN A 37 -6.43 7.28 1.24
C GLN A 37 -6.18 7.92 2.60
N CYS A 38 -4.91 8.13 2.96
CA CYS A 38 -4.53 8.63 4.28
C CYS A 38 -4.05 10.07 4.29
N GLU A 39 -3.64 10.64 3.17
CA GLU A 39 -3.31 12.06 3.10
C GLU A 39 -4.59 12.93 3.18
N ALA A 40 -4.60 14.02 3.97
CA ALA A 40 -3.57 14.43 4.93
C ALA A 40 -3.74 13.78 6.30
N GLN A 41 -4.96 13.42 6.74
CA GLN A 41 -5.31 12.95 8.08
C GLN A 41 -6.32 11.80 8.05
N GLY A 42 -6.23 10.92 7.04
CA GLY A 42 -7.14 9.78 6.85
C GLY A 42 -6.81 8.58 7.74
N PHE A 43 -5.56 8.42 8.18
CA PHE A 43 -5.15 7.26 8.97
C PHE A 43 -5.93 7.16 10.30
N ARG A 44 -6.24 8.28 10.95
CA ARG A 44 -7.04 8.35 12.18
C ARG A 44 -8.46 7.80 12.02
N ARG A 45 -8.95 7.65 10.79
CA ARG A 45 -10.26 7.04 10.48
C ARG A 45 -10.20 5.50 10.49
N ILE A 46 -8.99 4.93 10.48
CA ILE A 46 -8.76 3.48 10.50
C ILE A 46 -8.57 3.00 11.93
N THR A 47 -7.69 3.67 12.67
CA THR A 47 -7.35 3.29 14.05
C THR A 47 -6.86 4.47 14.88
N TRP A 48 -6.66 4.27 16.17
CA TRP A 48 -6.08 5.25 17.08
C TRP A 48 -4.58 5.41 16.80
N TYR A 49 -4.17 6.62 16.49
CA TYR A 49 -2.78 6.94 16.15
C TYR A 49 -2.49 8.43 16.31
N LEU A 50 -1.23 8.79 16.56
CA LEU A 50 -0.76 10.18 16.50
C LEU A 50 -0.56 10.57 15.02
N ASP A 51 -1.68 10.80 14.33
CA ASP A 51 -1.75 11.03 12.89
C ASP A 51 -1.34 12.48 12.56
N ARG A 52 -0.03 12.72 12.59
CA ARG A 52 0.64 13.98 12.30
C ARG A 52 1.86 13.72 11.41
N PRO A 53 2.22 14.66 10.50
CA PRO A 53 3.32 14.45 9.56
C PRO A 53 4.72 14.43 10.20
N ASP A 54 4.87 14.98 11.40
CA ASP A 54 6.11 14.96 12.19
C ASP A 54 6.28 13.70 13.05
N VAL A 55 5.27 12.83 13.12
CA VAL A 55 5.33 11.55 13.82
C VAL A 55 5.69 10.45 12.82
N LEU A 56 6.95 10.02 12.88
CA LEU A 56 7.48 8.98 11.99
C LEU A 56 7.52 7.64 12.71
N ALA A 57 7.02 6.58 12.05
CA ALA A 57 7.05 5.23 12.59
C ALA A 57 7.37 4.19 11.51
N ARG A 58 7.92 3.06 11.93
CA ARG A 58 7.99 1.85 11.10
C ARG A 58 6.67 1.10 11.19
N PHE A 59 6.24 0.56 10.07
CA PHE A 59 4.97 -0.17 9.98
C PHE A 59 5.22 -1.62 9.63
N ARG A 60 4.66 -2.51 10.44
CA ARG A 60 4.46 -3.92 10.09
C ARG A 60 2.97 -4.17 10.04
N VAL A 61 2.48 -4.65 8.92
CA VAL A 61 1.05 -4.80 8.64
C VAL A 61 0.76 -6.24 8.28
N ARG A 62 -0.16 -6.86 8.99
CA ARG A 62 -0.71 -8.17 8.63
C ARG A 62 -2.15 -7.97 8.18
N LEU A 63 -2.43 -8.38 6.96
CA LEU A 63 -3.76 -8.38 6.36
C LEU A 63 -4.28 -9.81 6.35
N GLU A 64 -5.55 -10.00 6.68
CA GLU A 64 -6.21 -11.29 6.67
C GLU A 64 -7.58 -11.16 6.00
N GLY A 65 -7.97 -12.16 5.23
CA GLY A 65 -9.26 -12.17 4.58
C GLY A 65 -9.62 -13.49 3.89
N PRO A 66 -10.89 -13.66 3.50
CA PRO A 66 -11.32 -14.79 2.69
C PRO A 66 -10.60 -14.78 1.33
N GLN A 67 -9.84 -15.82 1.02
CA GLN A 67 -9.01 -15.87 -0.20
C GLN A 67 -9.85 -15.78 -1.48
N ALA A 68 -11.06 -16.34 -1.46
CA ALA A 68 -11.96 -16.30 -2.61
C ALA A 68 -12.47 -14.89 -2.96
N MET A 69 -12.56 -13.99 -1.97
CA MET A 69 -13.04 -12.62 -2.16
C MET A 69 -11.89 -11.61 -2.29
N LEU A 70 -10.79 -11.86 -1.60
CA LEU A 70 -9.66 -10.96 -1.47
C LEU A 70 -8.35 -11.70 -1.82
N PRO A 71 -8.17 -12.21 -3.04
CA PRO A 71 -6.98 -12.99 -3.41
C PRO A 71 -5.69 -12.17 -3.35
N VAL A 72 -5.79 -10.83 -3.44
CA VAL A 72 -4.66 -9.89 -3.36
C VAL A 72 -4.73 -9.13 -2.03
N LEU A 73 -3.62 -9.13 -1.27
CA LEU A 73 -3.45 -8.40 -0.01
C LEU A 73 -2.14 -7.63 -0.06
N LEU A 74 -2.19 -6.30 -0.17
CA LEU A 74 -1.03 -5.43 -0.34
C LEU A 74 -0.94 -4.39 0.78
N SER A 75 0.28 -4.06 1.18
CA SER A 75 0.58 -2.90 2.03
C SER A 75 1.96 -2.34 1.70
N ASN A 76 2.38 -1.29 2.41
CA ASN A 76 3.69 -0.67 2.24
C ASN A 76 4.83 -1.63 2.59
N GLY A 77 5.98 -1.42 1.97
CA GLY A 77 7.23 -2.11 2.31
C GLY A 77 7.43 -3.42 1.56
N ASN A 78 8.20 -4.32 2.15
CA ASN A 78 8.51 -5.63 1.59
C ASN A 78 7.56 -6.71 2.15
N PRO A 79 7.16 -7.70 1.34
CA PRO A 79 6.41 -8.85 1.82
C PRO A 79 7.33 -9.74 2.66
N ILE A 80 6.95 -10.05 3.91
CA ILE A 80 7.75 -10.89 4.81
C ILE A 80 7.17 -12.26 5.08
N SER A 81 5.85 -12.42 4.99
CA SER A 81 5.20 -13.73 5.08
C SER A 81 3.82 -13.73 4.46
N ARG A 82 3.40 -14.89 4.00
CA ARG A 82 2.05 -15.16 3.52
C ARG A 82 1.69 -16.62 3.77
N GLY A 83 0.41 -16.92 3.89
CA GLY A 83 -0.06 -18.28 4.10
C GLY A 83 -1.56 -18.37 4.17
N THR A 84 -2.06 -19.58 4.28
CA THR A 84 -3.47 -19.90 4.46
C THR A 84 -3.70 -20.44 5.88
N PHE A 85 -4.89 -20.21 6.42
CA PHE A 85 -5.34 -20.78 7.69
C PHE A 85 -6.84 -21.03 7.62
N GLY A 86 -7.35 -22.01 8.33
CA GLY A 86 -8.76 -22.40 8.47
C GLY A 86 -9.73 -21.88 7.39
N ASP A 87 -10.74 -22.62 7.03
CA ASP A 87 -11.94 -22.21 6.27
C ASP A 87 -11.77 -21.24 5.08
N GLY A 88 -10.67 -21.38 4.30
CA GLY A 88 -10.45 -20.55 3.10
C GLY A 88 -9.96 -19.12 3.36
N TRP A 89 -9.43 -18.84 4.55
CA TRP A 89 -8.77 -17.60 4.88
C TRP A 89 -7.28 -17.64 4.55
N HIS A 90 -6.74 -16.50 4.19
CA HIS A 90 -5.30 -16.31 3.99
C HIS A 90 -4.80 -15.00 4.59
N TYR A 91 -3.49 -14.86 4.64
CA TYR A 91 -2.87 -13.64 5.11
C TYR A 91 -1.63 -13.26 4.29
N ALA A 92 -1.32 -11.98 4.32
CA ALA A 92 -0.04 -11.43 3.92
C ALA A 92 0.48 -10.46 5.00
N THR A 93 1.76 -10.57 5.33
CA THR A 93 2.44 -9.65 6.25
C THR A 93 3.48 -8.85 5.48
N TRP A 94 3.43 -7.55 5.66
CA TRP A 94 4.29 -6.57 5.03
C TRP A 94 5.08 -5.81 6.09
N GLU A 95 6.29 -5.38 5.78
CA GLU A 95 7.11 -4.56 6.65
C GLU A 95 7.77 -3.44 5.85
N ASP A 96 7.50 -2.19 6.26
CA ASP A 96 8.26 -1.04 5.80
C ASP A 96 9.34 -0.73 6.85
N PRO A 97 10.63 -1.00 6.54
CA PRO A 97 11.71 -0.81 7.48
C PRO A 97 12.05 0.66 7.73
N TYR A 98 11.53 1.56 6.88
CA TYR A 98 11.83 2.99 6.96
C TYR A 98 10.73 3.73 7.73
N PRO A 99 11.13 4.61 8.69
CA PRO A 99 10.13 5.45 9.35
C PRO A 99 9.44 6.39 8.36
N LYS A 100 8.12 6.39 8.38
CA LYS A 100 7.30 7.29 7.58
C LYS A 100 6.15 7.88 8.38
N PRO A 101 5.60 9.04 7.99
CA PRO A 101 4.36 9.55 8.57
C PRO A 101 3.16 8.70 8.12
N ALA A 102 2.10 8.69 8.91
CA ALA A 102 0.93 7.86 8.68
C ALA A 102 0.16 8.23 7.39
N TYR A 103 0.32 9.44 6.85
CA TYR A 103 -0.34 9.81 5.60
C TYR A 103 0.17 9.04 4.37
N LEU A 104 1.37 8.44 4.45
CA LEU A 104 1.92 7.54 3.42
C LEU A 104 1.55 6.07 3.62
N PHE A 105 0.77 5.76 4.65
CA PHE A 105 0.26 4.40 4.85
C PHE A 105 -0.73 4.02 3.76
N ALA A 106 -0.57 2.80 3.24
CA ALA A 106 -1.54 2.22 2.31
C ALA A 106 -1.77 0.73 2.58
N LEU A 107 -2.99 0.30 2.32
CA LEU A 107 -3.35 -1.09 2.11
C LEU A 107 -4.34 -1.21 0.96
N VAL A 108 -4.26 -2.32 0.24
CA VAL A 108 -5.22 -2.70 -0.80
C VAL A 108 -5.54 -4.19 -0.65
N ALA A 109 -6.81 -4.54 -0.74
CA ALA A 109 -7.27 -5.93 -0.73
C ALA A 109 -8.44 -6.12 -1.69
N GLY A 110 -8.36 -7.10 -2.59
CA GLY A 110 -9.42 -7.34 -3.57
C GLY A 110 -9.05 -8.38 -4.62
N ASP A 111 -9.96 -8.56 -5.57
CA ASP A 111 -9.73 -9.37 -6.76
C ASP A 111 -9.19 -8.47 -7.88
N LEU A 112 -7.88 -8.52 -8.08
CA LEU A 112 -7.15 -7.67 -9.02
C LEU A 112 -6.30 -8.52 -9.96
N ALA A 113 -6.31 -8.15 -11.24
CA ALA A 113 -5.33 -8.62 -12.21
C ALA A 113 -3.99 -7.90 -11.99
N VAL A 114 -2.89 -8.52 -12.36
CA VAL A 114 -1.55 -8.00 -12.15
C VAL A 114 -0.67 -8.14 -13.38
N ARG A 115 0.02 -7.06 -13.74
CA ARG A 115 1.17 -7.08 -14.66
C ARG A 115 2.43 -7.01 -13.83
N ARG A 116 3.34 -7.98 -14.04
CA ARG A 116 4.63 -8.05 -13.34
C ARG A 116 5.77 -7.79 -14.29
N ASP A 117 6.81 -7.16 -13.76
CA ASP A 117 8.09 -6.96 -14.40
C ASP A 117 9.16 -6.80 -13.30
N HIS A 118 10.37 -6.45 -13.67
CA HIS A 118 11.45 -6.19 -12.73
C HIS A 118 12.33 -5.02 -13.18
N TRP A 119 12.95 -4.38 -12.22
CA TRP A 119 13.99 -3.39 -12.41
C TRP A 119 15.30 -3.91 -11.85
N ARG A 120 16.39 -3.63 -12.51
CA ARG A 120 17.73 -3.84 -11.96
C ARG A 120 18.35 -2.47 -11.69
N THR A 121 18.60 -2.20 -10.42
CA THR A 121 19.22 -0.93 -9.99
C THR A 121 20.67 -0.84 -10.51
N ARG A 122 21.25 0.35 -10.45
CA ARG A 122 22.64 0.59 -10.84
C ARG A 122 23.63 -0.29 -10.06
N SER A 123 23.39 -0.55 -8.78
CA SER A 123 24.20 -1.46 -7.96
C SER A 123 23.97 -2.95 -8.29
N GLY A 124 23.01 -3.27 -9.15
CA GLY A 124 22.69 -4.63 -9.58
C GLY A 124 21.60 -5.32 -8.77
N ARG A 125 20.98 -4.64 -7.79
CA ARG A 125 19.86 -5.20 -7.00
C ARG A 125 18.62 -5.35 -7.87
N ALA A 126 17.93 -6.50 -7.75
CA ALA A 126 16.67 -6.73 -8.42
C ALA A 126 15.51 -6.16 -7.57
N VAL A 127 14.58 -5.47 -8.22
CA VAL A 127 13.33 -4.95 -7.65
C VAL A 127 12.16 -5.53 -8.45
N GLU A 128 11.22 -6.19 -7.81
CA GLU A 128 9.97 -6.64 -8.45
C GLU A 128 9.06 -5.43 -8.67
N LEU A 129 8.53 -5.31 -9.89
CA LEU A 129 7.55 -4.28 -10.26
C LEU A 129 6.20 -4.95 -10.51
N ALA A 130 5.14 -4.42 -9.91
CA ALA A 130 3.80 -4.95 -10.12
C ALA A 130 2.75 -3.83 -10.24
N ILE A 131 1.94 -3.90 -11.29
CA ILE A 131 0.80 -3.00 -11.49
C ILE A 131 -0.47 -3.82 -11.40
N TYR A 132 -1.29 -3.48 -10.42
CA TYR A 132 -2.57 -4.13 -10.15
C TYR A 132 -3.72 -3.23 -10.61
N THR A 133 -4.75 -3.84 -11.19
CA THR A 133 -5.96 -3.14 -11.61
C THR A 133 -7.13 -4.11 -11.70
N GLU A 134 -8.33 -3.59 -11.89
CA GLU A 134 -9.47 -4.42 -12.25
C GLU A 134 -9.15 -5.21 -13.53
N PRO A 135 -9.61 -6.47 -13.68
CA PRO A 135 -9.25 -7.33 -14.82
C PRO A 135 -9.49 -6.70 -16.20
N ALA A 136 -10.54 -5.87 -16.32
CA ALA A 136 -10.89 -5.20 -17.57
C ALA A 136 -9.83 -4.20 -18.08
N PHE A 137 -8.94 -3.71 -17.22
CA PHE A 137 -7.96 -2.68 -17.55
C PHE A 137 -6.52 -3.18 -17.64
N ILE A 138 -6.27 -4.47 -17.46
CA ILE A 138 -4.91 -5.02 -17.38
C ILE A 138 -4.08 -4.75 -18.64
N ASP A 139 -4.69 -4.78 -19.81
CA ASP A 139 -3.99 -4.55 -21.08
C ASP A 139 -3.51 -3.10 -21.23
N GLN A 140 -4.11 -2.16 -20.53
CA GLN A 140 -3.75 -0.74 -20.56
C GLN A 140 -2.53 -0.42 -19.69
N THR A 141 -2.07 -1.34 -18.84
CA THR A 141 -0.99 -1.12 -17.87
C THR A 141 0.42 -1.18 -18.47
N ALA A 142 0.57 -1.56 -19.74
CA ALA A 142 1.89 -1.68 -20.38
C ALA A 142 2.65 -0.35 -20.40
N HIS A 143 1.98 0.76 -20.78
CA HIS A 143 2.57 2.08 -20.80
C HIS A 143 2.97 2.55 -19.39
N ALA A 144 2.15 2.27 -18.39
CA ALA A 144 2.44 2.62 -16.99
C ALA A 144 3.69 1.88 -16.49
N MET A 145 3.88 0.61 -16.85
CA MET A 145 5.08 -0.16 -16.49
C MET A 145 6.34 0.46 -17.11
N GLU A 146 6.31 0.82 -18.39
CA GLU A 146 7.44 1.47 -19.05
C GLU A 146 7.73 2.86 -18.46
N SER A 147 6.69 3.61 -18.08
CA SER A 147 6.83 4.92 -17.44
C SER A 147 7.48 4.79 -16.06
N LEU A 148 7.10 3.78 -15.26
CA LEU A 148 7.74 3.48 -13.98
C LEU A 148 9.22 3.20 -14.14
N LYS A 149 9.61 2.33 -15.09
CA LYS A 149 11.02 2.02 -15.35
C LYS A 149 11.83 3.25 -15.78
N ARG A 150 11.24 4.12 -16.61
CA ARG A 150 11.87 5.39 -17.01
C ARG A 150 12.04 6.34 -15.82
N ALA A 151 11.07 6.43 -14.94
CA ALA A 151 11.16 7.24 -13.72
C ALA A 151 12.27 6.72 -12.79
N MET A 152 12.32 5.40 -12.54
CA MET A 152 13.39 4.79 -11.73
C MET A 152 14.78 5.06 -12.30
N ARG A 153 14.95 4.92 -13.63
CA ARG A 153 16.21 5.26 -14.31
C ARG A 153 16.57 6.73 -14.13
N TRP A 154 15.58 7.61 -14.29
CA TRP A 154 15.79 9.05 -14.16
C TRP A 154 16.23 9.45 -12.75
N ASP A 155 15.65 8.86 -11.71
CA ASP A 155 16.04 9.09 -10.33
C ASP A 155 17.49 8.64 -10.07
N GLU A 156 17.87 7.44 -10.58
CA GLU A 156 19.23 6.96 -10.47
C GLU A 156 20.23 7.85 -11.22
N ASP A 157 19.89 8.30 -12.42
CA ASP A 157 20.77 9.11 -13.26
C ASP A 157 20.89 10.55 -12.75
N ARG A 158 19.78 11.12 -12.28
CA ARG A 158 19.72 12.52 -11.88
C ARG A 158 20.17 12.77 -10.44
N PHE A 159 19.76 11.90 -9.53
CA PHE A 159 19.99 12.08 -8.09
C PHE A 159 20.94 11.04 -7.49
N GLY A 160 21.31 10.00 -8.23
CA GLY A 160 22.08 8.88 -7.71
C GLY A 160 21.29 8.04 -6.69
N LEU A 161 19.97 8.14 -6.68
CA LEU A 161 19.09 7.46 -5.74
C LEU A 161 18.53 6.18 -6.36
N GLU A 162 18.89 5.05 -5.80
CA GLU A 162 18.29 3.76 -6.12
C GLU A 162 17.03 3.53 -5.24
N TYR A 163 16.02 2.89 -5.81
CA TYR A 163 14.86 2.48 -5.03
C TYR A 163 15.27 1.51 -3.91
N ASP A 164 14.75 1.69 -2.72
CA ASP A 164 15.27 1.11 -1.48
C ASP A 164 14.47 -0.11 -0.94
N LEU A 165 13.37 -0.49 -1.59
CA LEU A 165 12.59 -1.70 -1.27
C LEU A 165 12.79 -2.77 -2.33
N ASP A 166 12.40 -4.03 -2.04
CA ASP A 166 12.52 -5.17 -2.95
C ASP A 166 11.37 -5.26 -3.95
N VAL A 167 10.26 -4.56 -3.66
CA VAL A 167 9.07 -4.54 -4.51
C VAL A 167 8.55 -3.11 -4.68
N TYR A 168 8.04 -2.79 -5.88
CA TYR A 168 7.30 -1.56 -6.16
C TYR A 168 5.93 -1.92 -6.70
N ASN A 169 4.89 -1.60 -5.95
CA ASN A 169 3.52 -1.87 -6.33
C ASN A 169 2.80 -0.59 -6.74
N ILE A 170 2.04 -0.66 -7.82
CA ILE A 170 1.06 0.35 -8.23
C ILE A 170 -0.30 -0.32 -8.25
N VAL A 171 -1.32 0.35 -7.75
CA VAL A 171 -2.72 -0.09 -7.86
C VAL A 171 -3.54 1.02 -8.52
N ALA A 172 -4.28 0.68 -9.56
CA ALA A 172 -5.23 1.60 -10.19
C ALA A 172 -6.67 1.23 -9.78
N VAL A 173 -7.41 2.21 -9.24
CA VAL A 173 -8.79 2.06 -8.75
C VAL A 173 -9.73 3.07 -9.38
N GLY A 174 -11.02 2.73 -9.50
CA GLY A 174 -12.02 3.58 -10.16
C GLY A 174 -12.51 4.75 -9.30
N ASP A 175 -12.58 4.57 -7.98
CA ASP A 175 -13.03 5.64 -7.06
C ASP A 175 -11.85 6.17 -6.25
N PHE A 176 -11.36 7.33 -6.63
CA PHE A 176 -10.25 7.99 -5.96
C PHE A 176 -10.37 9.51 -6.05
N ASN A 177 -10.17 10.23 -4.94
CA ASN A 177 -10.36 11.68 -4.89
C ASN A 177 -9.27 12.49 -5.61
N PHE A 178 -8.14 11.87 -5.93
CA PHE A 178 -6.98 12.48 -6.56
C PHE A 178 -6.60 11.75 -7.84
N GLY A 179 -5.64 12.27 -8.59
CA GLY A 179 -5.05 11.54 -9.72
C GLY A 179 -4.20 10.36 -9.26
N ALA A 180 -3.43 10.57 -8.20
CA ALA A 180 -2.58 9.55 -7.60
C ALA A 180 -2.19 9.89 -6.16
N MET A 181 -1.72 8.89 -5.41
CA MET A 181 -1.09 9.02 -4.11
C MET A 181 0.21 8.19 -4.06
N GLU A 182 1.31 8.85 -3.67
CA GLU A 182 2.66 8.29 -3.63
C GLU A 182 2.98 7.48 -2.38
N ASN A 183 2.05 6.72 -1.83
CA ASN A 183 2.30 5.87 -0.67
C ASN A 183 3.53 4.98 -0.88
N LYS A 184 4.47 4.98 0.05
CA LYS A 184 5.75 4.28 -0.08
C LYS A 184 5.58 2.81 -0.45
N GLY A 185 6.11 2.42 -1.63
CA GLY A 185 6.08 1.06 -2.14
C GLY A 185 4.72 0.55 -2.61
N LEU A 186 3.66 1.36 -2.48
CA LEU A 186 2.30 1.03 -2.90
C LEU A 186 1.56 2.29 -3.36
N ASN A 187 1.89 2.79 -4.54
CA ASN A 187 1.21 3.95 -5.11
C ASN A 187 -0.19 3.58 -5.57
N ILE A 188 -1.15 4.47 -5.33
CA ILE A 188 -2.53 4.29 -5.77
C ILE A 188 -2.86 5.36 -6.81
N PHE A 189 -3.40 4.93 -7.94
CA PHE A 189 -3.77 5.79 -9.07
C PHE A 189 -5.27 5.71 -9.34
N ASN A 190 -5.82 6.82 -9.82
CA ASN A 190 -7.15 6.84 -10.41
C ASN A 190 -7.07 6.28 -11.84
N THR A 191 -8.06 5.47 -12.25
CA THR A 191 -8.17 4.93 -13.62
C THR A 191 -8.77 5.94 -14.61
N ALA A 192 -9.34 7.06 -14.14
CA ALA A 192 -9.97 8.10 -14.98
C ALA A 192 -8.95 9.03 -15.62
#